data_11e92742e2eb6d9c0a1d3b4f9e5255b2
#
_entry.id   11e92742e2eb6d9c0a1d3b4f9e5255b2
#
_cell.length_a   1.000
_cell.length_b   1.000
_cell.length_c   1.000
_cell.angle_alpha   90.00
_cell.angle_beta   90.00
_cell.angle_gamma   90.00
#
_symmetry.space_group_name_H-M   'P 1'
#
loop_
_entity.id
_entity.type
_entity.pdbx_description
1 polymer ?
#
loop_
_entity_poly.entity_id
_entity_poly.type
_entity_poly.pdbx_seq_one_letter_code
_entity_poly.pdbx_strand_id
1 'polypeptide(L)'
;GGVKALNDISFDVREHEIRAIIGPNGAGKSSMLNVINGVYHPQQGSIVFRGEERKQIEPHDAAQHHIARTFQNIALFRGMNVLDNIMAGRISRMKATFIEHALWIGRARREELEHRRRVEEIIDFLEIQHIRKTLVSRLPYGLQKRVELGRALAAEPELLLLDEPMAGMNVEEKQDMCRFILDVNDQLGTTIVLIEHDMGVVMDISDRVVVLDYGRKIGDGDPESVRNDEDVVRAYLGVAH
;
A
#
# COMPACT_ATOMS: atom_id res chain seq x y z
N GLY A 1 24.08 4.16 20.21
CA GLY A 1 22.73 4.59 20.46
C GLY A 1 21.98 4.72 19.15
N GLY A 2 21.04 3.80 18.87
CA GLY A 2 20.19 3.90 17.71
C GLY A 2 19.11 4.99 17.89
N VAL A 3 18.69 5.60 16.79
CA VAL A 3 17.54 6.53 16.78
C VAL A 3 16.26 5.70 17.07
N LYS A 4 15.48 6.10 18.08
CA LYS A 4 14.15 5.54 18.31
C LYS A 4 13.19 6.11 17.27
N ALA A 5 12.93 5.35 16.21
CA ALA A 5 12.06 5.80 15.12
C ALA A 5 10.57 5.77 15.51
N LEU A 6 10.18 4.87 16.40
CA LEU A 6 8.81 4.72 16.93
C LEU A 6 8.89 4.58 18.44
N ASN A 7 8.03 5.26 19.18
CA ASN A 7 8.06 5.32 20.62
C ASN A 7 6.64 5.28 21.20
N ASP A 8 6.24 4.13 21.73
CA ASP A 8 4.96 3.92 22.38
C ASP A 8 3.74 4.32 21.53
N ILE A 9 3.67 3.75 20.33
CA ILE A 9 2.56 4.00 19.38
C ILE A 9 1.62 2.82 19.42
N SER A 10 0.34 3.09 19.70
CA SER A 10 -0.75 2.14 19.56
C SER A 10 -1.90 2.77 18.80
N PHE A 11 -2.37 2.10 17.75
CA PHE A 11 -3.58 2.46 17.00
C PHE A 11 -4.18 1.20 16.36
N ASP A 12 -5.40 1.29 15.91
CA ASP A 12 -6.11 0.23 15.22
C ASP A 12 -6.44 0.60 13.76
N VAL A 13 -6.68 -0.40 12.96
CA VAL A 13 -7.22 -0.30 11.59
C VAL A 13 -8.42 -1.23 11.51
N ARG A 14 -9.58 -0.70 11.13
CA ARG A 14 -10.82 -1.48 10.99
C ARG A 14 -10.89 -2.14 9.63
N GLU A 15 -11.62 -3.24 9.55
CA GLU A 15 -11.90 -3.87 8.25
C GLU A 15 -12.63 -2.87 7.34
N HIS A 16 -12.23 -2.84 6.07
CA HIS A 16 -12.80 -2.01 5.01
C HIS A 16 -12.68 -0.49 5.23
N GLU A 17 -11.82 -0.02 6.15
CA GLU A 17 -11.53 1.41 6.26
C GLU A 17 -10.30 1.84 5.43
N ILE A 18 -10.27 3.11 5.05
CA ILE A 18 -9.09 3.81 4.59
C ILE A 18 -8.51 4.58 5.77
N ARG A 19 -7.41 4.07 6.33
CA ARG A 19 -6.70 4.64 7.46
C ARG A 19 -5.50 5.43 7.00
N ALA A 20 -5.49 6.75 7.15
CA ALA A 20 -4.31 7.54 6.84
C ALA A 20 -3.32 7.61 8.01
N ILE A 21 -2.03 7.61 7.70
CA ILE A 21 -0.93 7.92 8.62
C ILE A 21 -0.25 9.18 8.10
N ILE A 22 -0.36 10.26 8.84
CA ILE A 22 0.22 11.56 8.48
C ILE A 22 1.24 12.02 9.51
N GLY A 23 1.97 13.09 9.18
CA GLY A 23 2.95 13.70 10.07
C GLY A 23 4.11 14.32 9.29
N PRO A 24 4.94 15.13 9.94
CA PRO A 24 6.13 15.75 9.33
C PRO A 24 7.12 14.71 8.78
N ASN A 25 8.10 15.19 7.99
CA ASN A 25 9.21 14.34 7.55
C ASN A 25 10.02 13.86 8.77
N GLY A 26 10.34 12.57 8.80
CA GLY A 26 11.02 11.96 9.94
C GLY A 26 10.13 11.58 11.12
N ALA A 27 8.81 11.79 11.05
CA ALA A 27 7.85 11.41 12.11
C ALA A 27 7.73 9.91 12.37
N GLY A 28 8.28 9.04 11.49
CA GLY A 28 8.24 7.60 11.67
C GLY A 28 7.21 6.87 10.81
N LYS A 29 6.51 7.56 9.90
CA LYS A 29 5.43 7.00 9.05
C LYS A 29 5.86 5.75 8.27
N SER A 30 6.91 5.85 7.45
CA SER A 30 7.42 4.71 6.66
C SER A 30 8.02 3.62 7.55
N SER A 31 8.56 3.98 8.74
CA SER A 31 8.98 2.99 9.74
C SER A 31 7.80 2.20 10.28
N MET A 32 6.64 2.83 10.47
CA MET A 32 5.41 2.16 10.86
C MET A 32 4.94 1.16 9.79
N LEU A 33 4.92 1.55 8.51
CA LEU A 33 4.61 0.59 7.43
C LEU A 33 5.63 -0.55 7.36
N ASN A 34 6.92 -0.27 7.62
CA ASN A 34 7.95 -1.30 7.66
C ASN A 34 7.71 -2.30 8.80
N VAL A 35 7.18 -1.85 9.94
CA VAL A 35 6.79 -2.74 11.05
C VAL A 35 5.58 -3.59 10.67
N ILE A 36 4.53 -2.98 10.09
CA ILE A 36 3.31 -3.71 9.67
C ILE A 36 3.65 -4.75 8.58
N ASN A 37 4.55 -4.41 7.65
CA ASN A 37 4.95 -5.31 6.56
C ASN A 37 6.09 -6.27 6.93
N GLY A 38 6.52 -6.29 8.20
CA GLY A 38 7.54 -7.23 8.70
C GLY A 38 8.99 -6.91 8.32
N VAL A 39 9.26 -5.76 7.66
CA VAL A 39 10.62 -5.32 7.31
C VAL A 39 11.41 -4.90 8.55
N TYR A 40 10.71 -4.29 9.52
CA TYR A 40 11.28 -3.94 10.82
C TYR A 40 10.56 -4.70 11.93
N HIS A 41 11.34 -5.18 12.89
CA HIS A 41 10.80 -5.87 14.08
C HIS A 41 10.74 -4.89 15.25
N PRO A 42 9.54 -4.73 15.86
CA PRO A 42 9.40 -3.90 17.06
C PRO A 42 10.19 -4.54 18.21
N GLN A 43 10.95 -3.74 18.97
CA GLN A 43 11.64 -4.22 20.16
C GLN A 43 10.68 -4.51 21.32
N GLN A 44 9.55 -3.80 21.35
CA GLN A 44 8.48 -3.94 22.33
C GLN A 44 7.13 -3.77 21.66
N GLY A 45 6.08 -4.35 22.24
CA GLY A 45 4.73 -4.33 21.68
C GLY A 45 4.42 -5.52 20.80
N SER A 46 3.28 -5.48 20.13
CA SER A 46 2.78 -6.57 19.30
C SER A 46 1.90 -6.00 18.16
N ILE A 47 1.70 -6.82 17.15
CA ILE A 47 0.78 -6.56 16.04
C ILE A 47 -0.33 -7.59 16.15
N VAL A 48 -1.58 -7.13 16.17
CA VAL A 48 -2.75 -8.01 16.11
C VAL A 48 -3.31 -7.95 14.69
N PHE A 49 -3.34 -9.09 14.02
CA PHE A 49 -3.94 -9.21 12.70
C PHE A 49 -4.97 -10.36 12.70
N ARG A 50 -6.22 -10.05 12.36
CA ARG A 50 -7.35 -11.01 12.40
C ARG A 50 -7.52 -11.69 13.77
N GLY A 51 -7.30 -10.94 14.85
CA GLY A 51 -7.40 -11.46 16.22
C GLY A 51 -6.19 -12.29 16.68
N GLU A 52 -5.22 -12.55 15.81
CA GLU A 52 -3.97 -13.21 16.19
C GLU A 52 -2.90 -12.20 16.58
N GLU A 53 -2.45 -12.29 17.82
CA GLU A 53 -1.37 -11.44 18.35
C GLU A 53 0.00 -12.02 17.99
N ARG A 54 0.87 -11.18 17.46
CA ARG A 54 2.24 -11.51 17.04
C ARG A 54 3.20 -10.45 17.52
N LYS A 55 4.35 -10.89 18.06
CA LYS A 55 5.43 -9.97 18.45
C LYS A 55 6.16 -9.39 17.24
N GLN A 56 6.17 -10.13 16.13
CA GLN A 56 6.78 -9.72 14.87
C GLN A 56 6.08 -10.44 13.71
N ILE A 57 6.12 -9.82 12.54
CA ILE A 57 5.69 -10.39 11.27
C ILE A 57 6.94 -10.43 10.39
N GLU A 58 7.18 -11.53 9.69
CA GLU A 58 8.21 -11.61 8.65
C GLU A 58 7.63 -11.15 7.30
N PRO A 59 8.42 -10.58 6.37
CA PRO A 59 7.90 -10.11 5.08
C PRO A 59 7.19 -11.19 4.26
N HIS A 60 7.65 -12.41 4.36
CA HIS A 60 7.03 -13.54 3.68
C HIS A 60 5.69 -13.94 4.33
N ASP A 61 5.59 -13.82 5.66
CA ASP A 61 4.33 -14.03 6.39
C ASP A 61 3.31 -12.94 6.05
N ALA A 62 3.75 -11.68 5.90
CA ALA A 62 2.89 -10.59 5.48
C ALA A 62 2.20 -10.90 4.14
N ALA A 63 2.96 -11.41 3.15
CA ALA A 63 2.39 -11.82 1.88
C ALA A 63 1.40 -13.01 2.01
N GLN A 64 1.67 -13.98 2.87
CA GLN A 64 0.76 -15.10 3.16
C GLN A 64 -0.50 -14.64 3.90
N HIS A 65 -0.40 -13.59 4.71
CA HIS A 65 -1.53 -12.96 5.39
C HIS A 65 -2.27 -11.93 4.54
N HIS A 66 -2.07 -11.96 3.22
CA HIS A 66 -2.76 -11.07 2.29
C HIS A 66 -2.49 -9.57 2.55
N ILE A 67 -1.29 -9.25 3.04
CA ILE A 67 -0.82 -7.88 3.16
C ILE A 67 0.03 -7.56 1.93
N ALA A 68 -0.38 -6.58 1.13
CA ALA A 68 0.42 -6.08 0.02
C ALA A 68 0.86 -4.63 0.28
N ARG A 69 1.96 -4.24 -0.35
CA ARG A 69 2.51 -2.89 -0.22
C ARG A 69 2.96 -2.35 -1.57
N THR A 70 2.69 -1.05 -1.81
CA THR A 70 3.41 -0.26 -2.79
C THR A 70 4.60 0.42 -2.11
N PHE A 71 5.60 0.80 -2.89
CA PHE A 71 6.78 1.48 -2.37
C PHE A 71 6.78 2.95 -2.79
N GLN A 72 7.37 3.82 -1.98
CA GLN A 72 7.53 5.24 -2.31
C GLN A 72 8.24 5.42 -3.66
N ASN A 73 9.31 4.66 -3.88
CA ASN A 73 10.00 4.60 -5.17
C ASN A 73 9.43 3.45 -6.00
N ILE A 74 9.09 3.73 -7.25
CA ILE A 74 8.55 2.74 -8.18
C ILE A 74 9.49 1.54 -8.29
N ALA A 75 9.00 0.37 -7.89
CA ALA A 75 9.75 -0.89 -7.87
C ALA A 75 9.33 -1.84 -9.00
N LEU A 76 9.05 -1.31 -10.20
CA LEU A 76 8.67 -2.10 -11.37
C LEU A 76 9.88 -2.72 -12.06
N PHE A 77 9.69 -3.89 -12.68
CA PHE A 77 10.69 -4.55 -13.52
C PHE A 77 10.76 -3.83 -14.87
N ARG A 78 11.73 -2.92 -15.03
CA ARG A 78 11.86 -2.01 -16.18
C ARG A 78 11.91 -2.69 -17.55
N GLY A 79 12.41 -3.92 -17.61
CA GLY A 79 12.52 -4.73 -18.83
C GLY A 79 11.25 -5.50 -19.18
N MET A 80 10.21 -5.44 -18.34
CA MET A 80 8.94 -6.12 -18.57
C MET A 80 7.86 -5.14 -19.03
N ASN A 81 6.85 -5.65 -19.74
CA ASN A 81 5.65 -4.88 -20.06
C ASN A 81 4.71 -4.75 -18.85
N VAL A 82 3.61 -4.02 -19.00
CA VAL A 82 2.62 -3.79 -17.95
C VAL A 82 2.02 -5.11 -17.45
N LEU A 83 1.54 -5.95 -18.38
CA LEU A 83 0.90 -7.22 -18.05
C LEU A 83 1.84 -8.12 -17.25
N ASP A 84 3.09 -8.26 -17.65
CA ASP A 84 4.07 -9.12 -16.99
C ASP A 84 4.46 -8.56 -15.60
N ASN A 85 4.52 -7.23 -15.45
CA ASN A 85 4.74 -6.59 -14.14
C ASN A 85 3.59 -6.89 -13.16
N ILE A 86 2.35 -6.79 -13.61
CA ILE A 86 1.17 -7.08 -12.77
C ILE A 86 1.10 -8.59 -12.50
N MET A 87 1.40 -9.44 -13.50
CA MET A 87 1.48 -10.89 -13.33
C MET A 87 2.51 -11.30 -12.27
N ALA A 88 3.63 -10.58 -12.13
CA ALA A 88 4.61 -10.83 -11.07
C ALA A 88 4.01 -10.70 -9.65
N GLY A 89 2.95 -9.89 -9.47
CA GLY A 89 2.20 -9.81 -8.22
C GLY A 89 1.43 -11.09 -7.87
N ARG A 90 1.20 -11.98 -8.84
CA ARG A 90 0.53 -13.27 -8.62
C ARG A 90 1.44 -14.38 -8.09
N ILE A 91 2.77 -14.17 -8.05
CA ILE A 91 3.75 -15.21 -7.71
C ILE A 91 3.43 -15.86 -6.35
N SER A 92 3.03 -15.08 -5.35
CA SER A 92 2.65 -15.60 -4.03
C SER A 92 1.38 -16.48 -4.03
N ARG A 93 0.59 -16.42 -5.10
CA ARG A 93 -0.66 -17.18 -5.29
C ARG A 93 -0.50 -18.43 -6.13
N MET A 94 0.64 -18.60 -6.81
CA MET A 94 0.92 -19.76 -7.64
C MET A 94 1.18 -20.99 -6.76
N LYS A 95 0.47 -22.07 -7.02
CA LYS A 95 0.57 -23.34 -6.28
C LYS A 95 1.26 -24.43 -7.09
N ALA A 96 1.36 -24.26 -8.41
CA ALA A 96 2.02 -25.23 -9.26
C ALA A 96 3.54 -25.27 -8.98
N THR A 97 4.10 -26.47 -8.97
CA THR A 97 5.54 -26.67 -8.74
C THR A 97 6.36 -26.23 -9.95
N PHE A 98 7.64 -25.95 -9.73
CA PHE A 98 8.56 -25.58 -10.81
C PHE A 98 8.58 -26.61 -11.96
N ILE A 99 8.44 -27.91 -11.65
CA ILE A 99 8.41 -29.00 -12.65
C ILE A 99 7.12 -28.94 -13.47
N GLU A 100 5.96 -28.68 -12.85
CA GLU A 100 4.67 -28.52 -13.55
C GLU A 100 4.69 -27.32 -14.50
N HIS A 101 5.31 -26.22 -14.09
CA HIS A 101 5.51 -25.04 -14.94
C HIS A 101 6.49 -25.32 -16.09
N ALA A 102 7.59 -26.04 -15.85
CA ALA A 102 8.57 -26.38 -16.90
C ALA A 102 7.98 -27.29 -17.98
N LEU A 103 7.08 -28.20 -17.62
CA LEU A 103 6.41 -29.12 -18.56
C LEU A 103 5.15 -28.52 -19.20
N TRP A 104 4.68 -27.42 -18.68
CA TRP A 104 3.48 -26.69 -19.16
C TRP A 104 2.22 -27.56 -19.37
N ILE A 105 2.01 -28.55 -18.50
CA ILE A 105 0.98 -29.60 -18.64
C ILE A 105 -0.06 -29.49 -17.52
N GLY A 106 -1.33 -29.69 -17.88
CA GLY A 106 -2.42 -29.92 -16.93
C GLY A 106 -2.73 -28.77 -16.00
N ARG A 107 -2.30 -28.86 -14.74
CA ARG A 107 -2.63 -27.93 -13.65
C ARG A 107 -1.94 -26.57 -13.86
N ALA A 108 -0.67 -26.55 -14.21
CA ALA A 108 0.09 -25.31 -14.42
C ALA A 108 -0.52 -24.42 -15.52
N ARG A 109 -0.95 -25.03 -16.65
CA ARG A 109 -1.60 -24.28 -17.73
C ARG A 109 -2.95 -23.68 -17.30
N ARG A 110 -3.71 -24.41 -16.51
CA ARG A 110 -5.02 -23.93 -16.00
C ARG A 110 -4.83 -22.78 -15.03
N GLU A 111 -3.87 -22.91 -14.11
CA GLU A 111 -3.50 -21.92 -13.12
C GLU A 111 -2.99 -20.63 -13.80
N GLU A 112 -2.14 -20.75 -14.82
CA GLU A 112 -1.65 -19.59 -15.57
C GLU A 112 -2.78 -18.82 -16.28
N LEU A 113 -3.71 -19.54 -16.91
CA LEU A 113 -4.87 -18.92 -17.57
C LEU A 113 -5.77 -18.19 -16.56
N GLU A 114 -5.97 -18.76 -15.36
CA GLU A 114 -6.73 -18.12 -14.30
C GLU A 114 -6.01 -16.86 -13.77
N HIS A 115 -4.72 -16.94 -13.50
CA HIS A 115 -3.93 -15.79 -13.06
C HIS A 115 -3.91 -14.69 -14.12
N ARG A 116 -3.78 -15.05 -15.40
CA ARG A 116 -3.81 -14.09 -16.49
C ARG A 116 -5.17 -13.40 -16.60
N ARG A 117 -6.26 -14.14 -16.44
CA ARG A 117 -7.61 -13.55 -16.42
C ARG A 117 -7.75 -12.54 -15.29
N ARG A 118 -7.30 -12.86 -14.08
CA ARG A 118 -7.30 -11.94 -12.94
C ARG A 118 -6.47 -10.68 -13.19
N VAL A 119 -5.33 -10.82 -13.84
CA VAL A 119 -4.49 -9.67 -14.21
C VAL A 119 -5.18 -8.79 -15.27
N GLU A 120 -5.85 -9.37 -16.26
CA GLU A 120 -6.62 -8.58 -17.25
C GLU A 120 -7.80 -7.86 -16.56
N GLU A 121 -8.48 -8.47 -15.58
CA GLU A 121 -9.52 -7.79 -14.77
C GLU A 121 -8.95 -6.58 -14.01
N ILE A 122 -7.74 -6.68 -13.45
CA ILE A 122 -7.05 -5.55 -12.79
C ILE A 122 -6.63 -4.48 -13.78
N ILE A 123 -6.16 -4.86 -14.96
CA ILE A 123 -5.81 -3.94 -16.05
C ILE A 123 -7.04 -3.15 -16.49
N ASP A 124 -8.19 -3.81 -16.60
CA ASP A 124 -9.47 -3.20 -16.95
C ASP A 124 -9.93 -2.25 -15.83
N PHE A 125 -9.89 -2.70 -14.58
CA PHE A 125 -10.24 -1.91 -13.40
C PHE A 125 -9.43 -0.60 -13.29
N LEU A 126 -8.12 -0.67 -13.60
CA LEU A 126 -7.22 0.49 -13.58
C LEU A 126 -7.20 1.29 -14.90
N GLU A 127 -8.03 0.94 -15.88
CA GLU A 127 -8.16 1.64 -17.17
C GLU A 127 -6.83 1.74 -17.95
N ILE A 128 -5.99 0.70 -17.88
CA ILE A 128 -4.66 0.65 -18.53
C ILE A 128 -4.54 -0.39 -19.65
N GLN A 129 -5.68 -0.82 -20.24
CA GLN A 129 -5.74 -1.82 -21.32
C GLN A 129 -4.90 -1.42 -22.53
N HIS A 130 -4.92 -0.14 -22.87
CA HIS A 130 -4.23 0.41 -24.05
C HIS A 130 -2.71 0.32 -23.97
N ILE A 131 -2.14 0.23 -22.76
CA ILE A 131 -0.69 0.13 -22.52
C ILE A 131 -0.23 -1.25 -22.05
N ARG A 132 -1.11 -2.25 -21.94
CA ARG A 132 -0.81 -3.56 -21.32
C ARG A 132 0.43 -4.28 -21.87
N LYS A 133 0.78 -4.04 -23.16
CA LYS A 133 1.97 -4.61 -23.83
C LYS A 133 3.15 -3.65 -23.89
N THR A 134 3.01 -2.44 -23.37
CA THR A 134 4.06 -1.43 -23.37
C THR A 134 5.06 -1.72 -22.26
N LEU A 135 6.36 -1.55 -22.54
CA LEU A 135 7.41 -1.62 -21.54
C LEU A 135 7.19 -0.53 -20.49
N VAL A 136 7.21 -0.88 -19.21
CA VAL A 136 6.96 0.09 -18.12
C VAL A 136 7.98 1.22 -18.09
N SER A 137 9.21 0.99 -18.56
CA SER A 137 10.24 2.02 -18.68
C SER A 137 9.92 3.13 -19.67
N ARG A 138 8.93 2.95 -20.55
CA ARG A 138 8.46 3.95 -21.53
C ARG A 138 7.24 4.72 -21.09
N LEU A 139 6.67 4.38 -19.94
CA LEU A 139 5.45 5.00 -19.44
C LEU A 139 5.76 6.32 -18.71
N PRO A 140 4.86 7.31 -18.80
CA PRO A 140 4.83 8.45 -17.89
C PRO A 140 4.76 7.97 -16.42
N TYR A 141 5.24 8.81 -15.51
CA TYR A 141 5.36 8.46 -14.09
C TYR A 141 4.02 8.05 -13.46
N GLY A 142 2.94 8.80 -13.70
CA GLY A 142 1.61 8.49 -13.19
C GLY A 142 1.10 7.11 -13.63
N LEU A 143 1.33 6.73 -14.91
CA LEU A 143 1.00 5.40 -15.40
C LEU A 143 1.87 4.30 -14.76
N GLN A 144 3.14 4.57 -14.47
CA GLN A 144 3.98 3.62 -13.74
C GLN A 144 3.44 3.38 -12.33
N LYS A 145 3.02 4.43 -11.61
CA LYS A 145 2.36 4.31 -10.29
C LYS A 145 1.06 3.52 -10.36
N ARG A 146 0.27 3.70 -11.41
CA ARG A 146 -0.97 2.93 -11.65
C ARG A 146 -0.65 1.44 -11.89
N VAL A 147 0.42 1.11 -12.62
CA VAL A 147 0.90 -0.28 -12.78
C VAL A 147 1.41 -0.85 -11.46
N GLU A 148 2.08 -0.06 -10.64
CA GLU A 148 2.53 -0.48 -9.30
C GLU A 148 1.35 -0.85 -8.39
N LEU A 149 0.29 -0.03 -8.39
CA LEU A 149 -0.98 -0.35 -7.71
C LEU A 149 -1.55 -1.67 -8.24
N GLY A 150 -1.62 -1.85 -9.56
CA GLY A 150 -2.10 -3.08 -10.19
C GLY A 150 -1.31 -4.32 -9.76
N ARG A 151 0.02 -4.21 -9.65
CA ARG A 151 0.85 -5.30 -9.16
C ARG A 151 0.57 -5.64 -7.69
N ALA A 152 0.32 -4.65 -6.85
CA ALA A 152 -0.08 -4.88 -5.46
C ALA A 152 -1.46 -5.55 -5.38
N LEU A 153 -2.44 -5.09 -6.17
CA LEU A 153 -3.79 -5.68 -6.26
C LEU A 153 -3.77 -7.11 -6.78
N ALA A 154 -2.81 -7.46 -7.65
CA ALA A 154 -2.65 -8.81 -8.15
C ALA A 154 -2.37 -9.85 -7.05
N ALA A 155 -1.87 -9.44 -5.90
CA ALA A 155 -1.74 -10.29 -4.72
C ALA A 155 -3.09 -10.55 -4.01
N GLU A 156 -4.20 -9.93 -4.46
CA GLU A 156 -5.53 -9.98 -3.82
C GLU A 156 -5.42 -9.66 -2.32
N PRO A 157 -4.95 -8.45 -1.95
CA PRO A 157 -4.71 -8.12 -0.56
C PRO A 157 -6.00 -7.88 0.20
N GLU A 158 -6.01 -8.26 1.47
CA GLU A 158 -7.02 -7.82 2.44
C GLU A 158 -6.60 -6.52 3.11
N LEU A 159 -5.28 -6.33 3.27
CA LEU A 159 -4.68 -5.09 3.73
C LEU A 159 -3.68 -4.58 2.69
N LEU A 160 -3.95 -3.39 2.16
CA LEU A 160 -3.08 -2.71 1.20
C LEU A 160 -2.40 -1.53 1.87
N LEU A 161 -1.07 -1.54 1.86
CA LEU A 161 -0.22 -0.48 2.39
C LEU A 161 0.25 0.41 1.24
N LEU A 162 -0.15 1.67 1.25
CA LEU A 162 0.21 2.66 0.23
C LEU A 162 1.16 3.71 0.82
N ASP A 163 2.38 3.79 0.30
CA ASP A 163 3.42 4.70 0.76
C ASP A 163 3.60 5.83 -0.25
N GLU A 164 2.97 6.98 0.00
CA GLU A 164 2.95 8.17 -0.86
C GLU A 164 2.60 7.84 -2.33
N PRO A 165 1.44 7.19 -2.59
CA PRO A 165 1.10 6.73 -3.93
C PRO A 165 0.95 7.87 -4.95
N MET A 166 0.69 9.08 -4.51
CA MET A 166 0.44 10.26 -5.36
C MET A 166 1.63 11.21 -5.47
N ALA A 167 2.76 10.88 -4.82
CA ALA A 167 3.95 11.71 -4.88
C ALA A 167 4.43 11.87 -6.33
N GLY A 168 4.72 13.11 -6.75
CA GLY A 168 5.22 13.43 -8.10
C GLY A 168 4.16 13.42 -9.21
N MET A 169 2.88 13.23 -8.89
CA MET A 169 1.77 13.31 -9.83
C MET A 169 1.24 14.74 -10.00
N ASN A 170 0.73 15.06 -11.19
CA ASN A 170 -0.05 16.27 -11.43
C ASN A 170 -1.46 16.13 -10.82
N VAL A 171 -2.26 17.22 -10.87
CA VAL A 171 -3.59 17.27 -10.23
C VAL A 171 -4.55 16.22 -10.79
N GLU A 172 -4.58 16.05 -12.12
CA GLU A 172 -5.45 15.08 -12.78
C GLU A 172 -5.08 13.65 -12.44
N GLU A 173 -3.78 13.32 -12.50
CA GLU A 173 -3.26 12.01 -12.10
C GLU A 173 -3.55 11.68 -10.62
N LYS A 174 -3.48 12.68 -9.72
CA LYS A 174 -3.85 12.52 -8.31
C LYS A 174 -5.33 12.21 -8.14
N GLN A 175 -6.22 12.94 -8.85
CA GLN A 175 -7.66 12.70 -8.81
C GLN A 175 -8.01 11.29 -9.28
N ASP A 176 -7.40 10.84 -10.37
CA ASP A 176 -7.56 9.47 -10.86
C ASP A 176 -7.09 8.45 -9.82
N MET A 177 -5.91 8.67 -9.19
CA MET A 177 -5.39 7.75 -8.16
C MET A 177 -6.29 7.73 -6.92
N CYS A 178 -6.83 8.87 -6.47
CA CYS A 178 -7.84 8.93 -5.40
C CYS A 178 -9.05 8.07 -5.73
N ARG A 179 -9.60 8.22 -6.95
CA ARG A 179 -10.73 7.42 -7.42
C ARG A 179 -10.42 5.93 -7.37
N PHE A 180 -9.26 5.49 -7.89
CA PHE A 180 -8.88 4.08 -7.84
C PHE A 180 -8.71 3.56 -6.42
N ILE A 181 -8.16 4.35 -5.49
CA ILE A 181 -8.03 3.96 -4.09
C ILE A 181 -9.41 3.76 -3.44
N LEU A 182 -10.35 4.68 -3.69
CA LEU A 182 -11.74 4.57 -3.23
C LEU A 182 -12.42 3.33 -3.84
N ASP A 183 -12.27 3.12 -5.15
CA ASP A 183 -12.84 1.96 -5.85
C ASP A 183 -12.27 0.63 -5.33
N VAL A 184 -10.97 0.57 -5.01
CA VAL A 184 -10.33 -0.61 -4.38
C VAL A 184 -10.95 -0.89 -3.01
N ASN A 185 -11.18 0.13 -2.21
CA ASN A 185 -11.79 -0.03 -0.90
C ASN A 185 -13.26 -0.47 -1.03
N ASP A 186 -14.06 0.24 -1.82
CA ASP A 186 -15.51 0.04 -1.95
C ASP A 186 -15.87 -1.25 -2.70
N GLN A 187 -15.27 -1.47 -3.90
CA GLN A 187 -15.66 -2.57 -4.77
C GLN A 187 -14.94 -3.89 -4.46
N LEU A 188 -13.68 -3.83 -3.97
CA LEU A 188 -12.91 -5.02 -3.63
C LEU A 188 -12.92 -5.32 -2.13
N GLY A 189 -13.46 -4.42 -1.31
CA GLY A 189 -13.51 -4.57 0.14
C GLY A 189 -12.13 -4.57 0.82
N THR A 190 -11.11 -4.02 0.16
CA THR A 190 -9.74 -4.01 0.66
C THR A 190 -9.57 -2.95 1.73
N THR A 191 -9.06 -3.32 2.90
CA THR A 191 -8.63 -2.36 3.93
C THR A 191 -7.36 -1.65 3.48
N ILE A 192 -7.28 -0.34 3.64
CA ILE A 192 -6.15 0.46 3.15
C ILE A 192 -5.49 1.23 4.29
N VAL A 193 -4.17 1.13 4.39
CA VAL A 193 -3.34 2.04 5.19
C VAL A 193 -2.56 2.93 4.24
N LEU A 194 -2.78 4.23 4.31
CA LEU A 194 -2.26 5.22 3.39
C LEU A 194 -1.30 6.17 4.10
N ILE A 195 -0.08 6.31 3.62
CA ILE A 195 0.78 7.46 3.98
C ILE A 195 0.64 8.50 2.88
N GLU A 196 0.26 9.70 3.24
CA GLU A 196 0.24 10.87 2.36
C GLU A 196 0.59 12.14 3.13
N HIS A 197 1.07 13.13 2.40
CA HIS A 197 1.41 14.45 2.93
C HIS A 197 0.51 15.57 2.36
N ASP A 198 -0.28 15.27 1.35
CA ASP A 198 -1.30 16.16 0.78
C ASP A 198 -2.56 16.09 1.65
N MET A 199 -2.73 17.09 2.52
CA MET A 199 -3.85 17.12 3.47
C MET A 199 -5.21 17.16 2.78
N GLY A 200 -5.30 17.78 1.59
CA GLY A 200 -6.54 17.77 0.81
C GLY A 200 -6.95 16.34 0.47
N VAL A 201 -6.01 15.57 -0.09
CA VAL A 201 -6.23 14.16 -0.42
C VAL A 201 -6.62 13.35 0.83
N VAL A 202 -5.87 13.50 1.91
CA VAL A 202 -6.13 12.74 3.15
C VAL A 202 -7.54 13.00 3.68
N MET A 203 -7.96 14.28 3.70
CA MET A 203 -9.28 14.68 4.18
C MET A 203 -10.42 14.16 3.29
N ASP A 204 -10.16 14.05 1.97
CA ASP A 204 -11.17 13.66 0.99
C ASP A 204 -11.42 12.14 0.95
N ILE A 205 -10.40 11.31 1.20
CA ILE A 205 -10.51 9.86 0.98
C ILE A 205 -10.39 8.99 2.23
N SER A 206 -9.99 9.55 3.37
CA SER A 206 -9.73 8.74 4.58
C SER A 206 -10.93 8.73 5.54
N ASP A 207 -11.24 7.56 6.09
CA ASP A 207 -12.24 7.42 7.16
C ASP A 207 -11.70 7.90 8.50
N ARG A 208 -10.43 7.55 8.79
CA ARG A 208 -9.75 7.94 10.02
C ARG A 208 -8.29 8.25 9.75
N VAL A 209 -7.74 9.11 10.57
CA VAL A 209 -6.37 9.61 10.45
C VAL A 209 -5.63 9.39 11.76
N VAL A 210 -4.40 8.88 11.70
CA VAL A 210 -3.45 8.86 12.80
C VAL A 210 -2.30 9.81 12.48
N VAL A 211 -1.94 10.65 13.45
CA VAL A 211 -0.89 11.65 13.28
C VAL A 211 0.31 11.25 14.10
N LEU A 212 1.46 11.20 13.43
CA LEU A 212 2.74 10.92 14.05
C LEU A 212 3.63 12.16 14.05
N ASP A 213 4.32 12.39 15.17
CA ASP A 213 5.38 13.38 15.26
C ASP A 213 6.52 12.83 16.12
N TYR A 214 7.76 12.96 15.64
CA TYR A 214 8.99 12.43 16.29
C TYR A 214 8.82 11.01 16.86
N GLY A 215 8.16 10.12 16.09
CA GLY A 215 7.94 8.72 16.48
C GLY A 215 6.87 8.53 17.57
N ARG A 216 6.00 9.49 17.82
CA ARG A 216 4.88 9.41 18.76
C ARG A 216 3.55 9.68 18.07
N LYS A 217 2.48 9.11 18.57
CA LYS A 217 1.13 9.42 18.14
C LYS A 217 0.66 10.69 18.87
N ILE A 218 0.33 11.74 18.11
CA ILE A 218 -0.15 13.01 18.63
C ILE A 218 -1.61 13.29 18.32
N GLY A 219 -2.21 12.55 17.37
CA GLY A 219 -3.62 12.65 17.01
C GLY A 219 -4.15 11.33 16.47
N ASP A 220 -5.45 11.08 16.67
CA ASP A 220 -6.14 9.86 16.21
C ASP A 220 -7.64 10.10 16.17
N GLY A 221 -8.26 10.11 14.99
CA GLY A 221 -9.68 10.40 14.86
C GLY A 221 -10.15 10.47 13.40
N ASP A 222 -11.35 11.00 13.20
CA ASP A 222 -11.85 11.36 11.88
C ASP A 222 -11.08 12.57 11.32
N PRO A 223 -11.08 12.76 9.98
CA PRO A 223 -10.31 13.83 9.35
C PRO A 223 -10.60 15.23 9.91
N GLU A 224 -11.87 15.54 10.20
CA GLU A 224 -12.27 16.87 10.68
C GLU A 224 -11.75 17.14 12.11
N SER A 225 -11.85 16.15 13.01
CA SER A 225 -11.35 16.25 14.37
C SER A 225 -9.83 16.42 14.39
N VAL A 226 -9.11 15.65 13.57
CA VAL A 226 -7.65 15.73 13.45
C VAL A 226 -7.20 17.08 12.87
N ARG A 227 -7.93 17.61 11.90
CA ARG A 227 -7.62 18.92 11.29
C ARG A 227 -7.71 20.07 12.30
N ASN A 228 -8.62 19.97 13.27
CA ASN A 228 -8.87 21.01 14.28
C ASN A 228 -8.10 20.78 15.60
N ASP A 229 -7.32 19.72 15.71
CA ASP A 229 -6.52 19.39 16.89
C ASP A 229 -5.34 20.35 17.01
N GLU A 230 -5.22 21.04 18.15
CA GLU A 230 -4.17 22.06 18.38
C GLU A 230 -2.76 21.46 18.35
N ASP A 231 -2.56 20.23 18.83
CA ASP A 231 -1.25 19.57 18.83
C ASP A 231 -0.84 19.18 17.41
N VAL A 232 -1.83 18.72 16.59
CA VAL A 232 -1.62 18.43 15.18
C VAL A 232 -1.28 19.70 14.40
N VAL A 233 -2.08 20.76 14.57
CA VAL A 233 -1.85 22.06 13.91
C VAL A 233 -0.46 22.58 14.27
N ARG A 234 -0.05 22.49 15.52
CA ARG A 234 1.26 22.93 16.00
C ARG A 234 2.41 22.14 15.39
N ALA A 235 2.26 20.81 15.26
CA ALA A 235 3.28 19.96 14.63
C ALA A 235 3.50 20.27 13.15
N TYR A 236 2.43 20.64 12.43
CA TYR A 236 2.52 21.00 11.00
C TYR A 236 2.95 22.44 10.73
N LEU A 237 2.48 23.39 11.54
CA LEU A 237 2.85 24.80 11.36
C LEU A 237 4.29 25.10 11.81
N GLY A 238 4.93 24.15 12.50
CA GLY A 238 6.27 24.30 13.01
C GLY A 238 6.36 25.54 13.88
N VAL A 239 6.28 25.40 15.18
CA VAL A 239 6.76 26.47 16.03
C VAL A 239 8.25 26.56 15.74
N ALA A 240 8.65 27.58 14.97
CA ALA A 240 10.04 27.95 14.83
C ALA A 240 10.58 28.22 16.24
N HIS A 241 11.43 27.33 16.72
CA HIS A 241 12.27 27.56 17.90
C HIS A 241 13.56 28.23 17.48
#